data_81a528f62e2a43d59e0234669acd3f42
#
_entry.id   81a528f62e2a43d59e0234669acd3f42
#
_cell.length_a   1.000
_cell.length_b   1.000
_cell.length_c   1.000
_cell.angle_alpha   90.00
_cell.angle_beta   90.00
_cell.angle_gamma   90.00
#
_symmetry.space_group_name_H-M   'P 1'
#
loop_
_entity.id
_entity.type
_entity.pdbx_description
1 polymer ?
#
loop_
_entity_poly.entity_id
_entity_poly.type
_entity_poly.pdbx_seq_one_letter_code
_entity_poly.pdbx_strand_id
1 'polypeptide(L)'
;LEQLVKKLGEATSASVVLTGVSFQEDKLGALTYDKDKNTISYFFTDRVPTMFHGTGDCFASAFFGAVVKGYSYQEAAKIACEFTYMAVKNTEPFQDKHWYGVYFESALSYLTNL
;
A
#
# COMPACT_ATOMS: atom_id res chain seq x y z
N LEU A 1 -17.78 -1.54 3.50
CA LEU A 1 -16.43 -1.00 3.44
C LEU A 1 -16.36 0.32 2.69
N GLU A 2 -16.96 0.38 1.49
CA GLU A 2 -17.00 1.61 0.69
C GLU A 2 -17.75 2.73 1.39
N GLN A 3 -18.86 2.41 2.03
CA GLN A 3 -19.63 3.40 2.80
C GLN A 3 -18.85 3.93 3.98
N LEU A 4 -18.04 3.10 4.63
CA LEU A 4 -17.21 3.50 5.75
C LEU A 4 -16.16 4.51 5.34
N VAL A 5 -15.45 4.26 4.22
CA VAL A 5 -14.41 5.19 3.74
C VAL A 5 -15.01 6.50 3.26
N LYS A 6 -16.19 6.48 2.64
CA LYS A 6 -16.90 7.71 2.26
C LYS A 6 -17.28 8.54 3.46
N LYS A 7 -17.83 7.92 4.50
CA LYS A 7 -18.17 8.62 5.74
C LYS A 7 -16.94 9.21 6.40
N LEU A 8 -15.84 8.46 6.42
CA LEU A 8 -14.58 8.94 6.98
C LEU A 8 -14.05 10.13 6.19
N GLY A 9 -14.10 10.06 4.86
CA GLY A 9 -13.71 11.17 3.99
C GLY A 9 -14.54 12.42 4.21
N GLU A 10 -15.85 12.27 4.37
CA GLU A 10 -16.76 13.38 4.66
C GLU A 10 -16.47 14.01 6.01
N ALA A 11 -16.25 13.17 7.04
CA ALA A 11 -15.99 13.64 8.40
C ALA A 11 -14.65 14.37 8.51
N THR A 12 -13.65 13.96 7.76
CA THR A 12 -12.28 14.51 7.81
C THR A 12 -12.00 15.52 6.70
N SER A 13 -12.89 15.65 5.73
CA SER A 13 -12.69 16.45 4.52
C SER A 13 -11.44 16.03 3.74
N ALA A 14 -11.15 14.73 3.73
CA ALA A 14 -9.94 14.19 3.13
C ALA A 14 -10.25 12.97 2.25
N SER A 15 -9.40 12.72 1.27
CA SER A 15 -9.36 11.44 0.58
C SER A 15 -8.81 10.38 1.54
N VAL A 16 -9.16 9.11 1.32
CA VAL A 16 -8.84 8.02 2.25
C VAL A 16 -8.16 6.88 1.50
N VAL A 17 -7.12 6.34 2.10
CA VAL A 17 -6.51 5.09 1.63
C VAL A 17 -6.59 4.08 2.77
N LEU A 18 -7.26 2.97 2.50
CA LEU A 18 -7.38 1.88 3.45
C LEU A 18 -6.49 0.73 3.00
N THR A 19 -5.54 0.36 3.84
CA THR A 19 -4.62 -0.76 3.57
C THR A 19 -5.15 -2.04 4.19
N GLY A 20 -4.55 -3.17 3.82
CA GLY A 20 -4.93 -4.46 4.41
C GLY A 20 -6.29 -4.98 3.96
N VAL A 21 -6.77 -4.53 2.79
CA VAL A 21 -8.06 -4.96 2.24
C VAL A 21 -7.89 -6.31 1.57
N SER A 22 -8.80 -7.24 1.87
CA SER A 22 -8.78 -8.57 1.28
C SER A 22 -10.20 -9.09 1.10
N PHE A 23 -10.55 -9.45 -0.13
CA PHE A 23 -11.82 -10.14 -0.47
C PHE A 23 -11.57 -11.60 -0.83
N GLN A 24 -10.32 -11.98 -1.07
CA GLN A 24 -9.89 -13.34 -1.36
C GLN A 24 -8.71 -13.69 -0.47
N GLU A 25 -8.65 -14.92 -0.03
CA GLU A 25 -7.63 -15.37 0.93
C GLU A 25 -6.19 -15.16 0.43
N ASP A 26 -5.97 -15.29 -0.88
CA ASP A 26 -4.65 -15.20 -1.52
C ASP A 26 -4.31 -13.80 -2.04
N LYS A 27 -5.17 -12.82 -1.81
CA LYS A 27 -4.96 -11.44 -2.29
C LYS A 27 -5.04 -10.45 -1.13
N LEU A 28 -4.20 -9.44 -1.19
CA LEU A 28 -4.14 -8.36 -0.21
C LEU A 28 -3.86 -7.06 -0.94
N GLY A 29 -4.52 -5.99 -0.54
CA GLY A 29 -4.33 -4.73 -1.25
C GLY A 29 -4.83 -3.52 -0.50
N ALA A 30 -5.21 -2.52 -1.27
CA ALA A 30 -5.66 -1.24 -0.75
C ALA A 30 -6.90 -0.76 -1.49
N LEU A 31 -7.70 0.03 -0.79
CA LEU A 31 -8.82 0.78 -1.33
C LEU A 31 -8.48 2.25 -1.27
N THR A 32 -8.72 2.99 -2.36
CA THR A 32 -8.58 4.44 -2.37
C THR A 32 -9.94 5.09 -2.60
N TYR A 33 -10.22 6.12 -1.83
CA TYR A 33 -11.35 7.01 -2.05
C TYR A 33 -10.82 8.42 -2.33
N ASP A 34 -11.00 8.86 -3.58
CA ASP A 34 -10.66 10.23 -3.99
C ASP A 34 -11.89 11.10 -3.76
N LYS A 35 -11.83 11.93 -2.73
CA LYS A 35 -12.95 12.78 -2.33
C LYS A 35 -13.32 13.79 -3.41
N ASP A 36 -12.33 14.39 -4.07
CA ASP A 36 -12.58 15.43 -5.07
C ASP A 36 -13.29 14.87 -6.31
N LYS A 37 -12.95 13.65 -6.69
CA LYS A 37 -13.56 12.96 -7.84
C LYS A 37 -14.72 12.05 -7.44
N ASN A 38 -14.92 11.82 -6.14
CA ASN A 38 -15.91 10.89 -5.61
C ASN A 38 -15.78 9.50 -6.23
N THR A 39 -14.55 9.01 -6.33
CA THR A 39 -14.25 7.71 -6.93
C THR A 39 -13.57 6.76 -5.94
N ILE A 40 -13.91 5.48 -6.06
CA ILE A 40 -13.30 4.41 -5.28
C ILE A 40 -12.55 3.49 -6.23
N SER A 41 -11.34 3.12 -5.85
CA SER A 41 -10.50 2.20 -6.62
C SER A 41 -9.88 1.18 -5.70
N TYR A 42 -9.59 -0.01 -6.25
CA TYR A 42 -8.92 -1.09 -5.52
C TYR A 42 -7.67 -1.49 -6.29
N PHE A 43 -6.66 -1.93 -5.56
CA PHE A 43 -5.50 -2.59 -6.13
C PHE A 43 -5.07 -3.73 -5.22
N PHE A 44 -4.80 -4.91 -5.80
CA PHE A 44 -4.44 -6.11 -5.04
C PHE A 44 -3.15 -6.71 -5.57
N THR A 45 -2.37 -7.28 -4.66
CA THR A 45 -1.21 -8.13 -4.97
C THR A 45 -1.44 -9.50 -4.35
N ASP A 46 -0.58 -10.46 -4.69
CA ASP A 46 -0.58 -11.74 -4.01
C ASP A 46 -0.23 -11.54 -2.54
N ARG A 47 -0.91 -12.30 -1.68
CA ARG A 47 -0.61 -12.27 -0.25
C ARG A 47 0.61 -13.11 0.05
N VAL A 48 1.63 -12.51 0.68
CA VAL A 48 2.75 -13.25 1.26
C VAL A 48 2.32 -13.64 2.68
N PRO A 49 2.37 -14.94 3.04
CA PRO A 49 1.78 -15.41 4.31
C PRO A 49 2.61 -15.10 5.56
N THR A 50 3.50 -14.13 5.48
CA THR A 50 4.35 -13.72 6.59
C THR A 50 4.16 -12.22 6.83
N MET A 51 4.10 -11.82 8.10
CA MET A 51 4.03 -10.41 8.47
C MET A 51 5.40 -9.94 8.96
N PHE A 52 5.76 -8.71 8.56
CA PHE A 52 6.99 -8.07 8.98
C PHE A 52 6.68 -6.68 9.53
N HIS A 53 7.48 -6.23 10.49
CA HIS A 53 7.38 -4.87 11.00
C HIS A 53 7.79 -3.86 9.92
N GLY A 54 7.11 -2.73 9.89
CA GLY A 54 7.45 -1.63 8.98
C GLY A 54 6.76 -1.67 7.62
N THR A 55 5.91 -2.65 7.34
CA THR A 55 5.20 -2.72 6.05
C THR A 55 4.26 -1.54 5.87
N GLY A 56 3.54 -1.12 6.92
CA GLY A 56 2.67 0.03 6.88
C GLY A 56 3.43 1.33 6.62
N ASP A 57 4.59 1.48 7.25
CA ASP A 57 5.44 2.65 7.05
C ASP A 57 6.01 2.68 5.63
N CYS A 58 6.39 1.53 5.08
CA CYS A 58 6.84 1.42 3.69
C CYS A 58 5.73 1.83 2.71
N PHE A 59 4.52 1.33 2.95
CA PHE A 59 3.37 1.70 2.12
C PHE A 59 3.11 3.19 2.18
N ALA A 60 3.00 3.77 3.38
CA ALA A 60 2.70 5.18 3.56
C ALA A 60 3.76 6.07 2.92
N SER A 61 5.03 5.74 3.09
CA SER A 61 6.14 6.50 2.53
C SER A 61 6.14 6.47 1.00
N ALA A 62 5.95 5.30 0.42
CA ALA A 62 5.89 5.14 -1.04
C ALA A 62 4.68 5.84 -1.63
N PHE A 63 3.51 5.72 -0.97
CA PHE A 63 2.29 6.39 -1.39
C PHE A 63 2.47 7.91 -1.38
N PHE A 64 2.96 8.46 -0.28
CA PHE A 64 3.18 9.90 -0.16
C PHE A 64 4.18 10.41 -1.21
N GLY A 65 5.29 9.72 -1.39
CA GLY A 65 6.29 10.09 -2.38
C GLY A 65 5.74 10.10 -3.80
N ALA A 66 4.90 9.13 -4.14
CA ALA A 66 4.27 9.06 -5.45
C ALA A 66 3.28 10.22 -5.66
N VAL A 67 2.49 10.57 -4.65
CA VAL A 67 1.57 11.71 -4.71
C VAL A 67 2.34 13.01 -4.92
N VAL A 68 3.42 13.22 -4.18
CA VAL A 68 4.28 14.41 -4.31
C VAL A 68 4.87 14.49 -5.71
N LYS A 69 5.20 13.35 -6.32
CA LYS A 69 5.75 13.29 -7.67
C LYS A 69 4.71 13.57 -8.77
N GLY A 70 3.43 13.59 -8.43
CA GLY A 70 2.35 13.94 -9.36
C GLY A 70 1.43 12.79 -9.76
N TYR A 71 1.61 11.61 -9.22
CA TYR A 71 0.70 10.49 -9.49
C TYR A 71 -0.65 10.70 -8.80
N SER A 72 -1.72 10.18 -9.41
CA SER A 72 -3.04 10.17 -8.78
C SER A 72 -3.04 9.29 -7.54
N TYR A 73 -4.07 9.44 -6.68
CA TYR A 73 -4.17 8.61 -5.47
C TYR A 73 -4.26 7.13 -5.82
N GLN A 74 -5.01 6.76 -6.85
CA GLN A 74 -5.12 5.35 -7.23
C GLN A 74 -3.81 4.80 -7.82
N GLU A 75 -3.08 5.59 -8.60
CA GLU A 75 -1.76 5.20 -9.10
C GLU A 75 -0.74 5.11 -7.98
N ALA A 76 -0.77 6.07 -7.05
CA ALA A 76 0.11 6.06 -5.88
C ALA A 76 -0.15 4.83 -4.99
N ALA A 77 -1.41 4.43 -4.82
CA ALA A 77 -1.74 3.23 -4.07
C ALA A 77 -1.24 1.97 -4.77
N LYS A 78 -1.33 1.91 -6.09
CA LYS A 78 -0.76 0.80 -6.87
C LYS A 78 0.74 0.70 -6.67
N ILE A 79 1.44 1.82 -6.80
CA ILE A 79 2.90 1.89 -6.61
C ILE A 79 3.27 1.44 -5.20
N ALA A 80 2.56 1.92 -4.19
CA ALA A 80 2.82 1.57 -2.79
C ALA A 80 2.54 0.09 -2.51
N CYS A 81 1.48 -0.48 -3.09
CA CYS A 81 1.17 -1.90 -2.96
C CYS A 81 2.27 -2.77 -3.59
N GLU A 82 2.70 -2.43 -4.79
CA GLU A 82 3.74 -3.18 -5.49
C GLU A 82 5.08 -3.10 -4.77
N PHE A 83 5.47 -1.91 -4.31
CA PHE A 83 6.71 -1.74 -3.56
C PHE A 83 6.69 -2.56 -2.26
N THR A 84 5.61 -2.46 -1.50
CA THR A 84 5.47 -3.18 -0.24
C THR A 84 5.45 -4.69 -0.47
N TYR A 85 4.76 -5.15 -1.50
CA TYR A 85 4.73 -6.57 -1.87
C TYR A 85 6.14 -7.07 -2.19
N MET A 86 6.92 -6.35 -3.01
CA MET A 86 8.29 -6.73 -3.35
C MET A 86 9.17 -6.77 -2.11
N ALA A 87 9.06 -5.77 -1.24
CA ALA A 87 9.83 -5.72 0.00
C ALA A 87 9.54 -6.91 0.90
N VAL A 88 8.26 -7.25 1.08
CA VAL A 88 7.85 -8.40 1.90
C VAL A 88 8.32 -9.70 1.26
N LYS A 89 8.13 -9.86 -0.04
CA LYS A 89 8.54 -11.06 -0.76
C LYS A 89 10.06 -11.26 -0.69
N ASN A 90 10.82 -10.19 -0.82
CA ASN A 90 12.29 -10.27 -0.74
C ASN A 90 12.78 -10.56 0.68
N THR A 91 11.98 -10.23 1.70
CA THR A 91 12.32 -10.50 3.10
C THR A 91 12.02 -11.95 3.49
N GLU A 92 11.02 -12.57 2.88
CA GLU A 92 10.53 -13.91 3.24
C GLU A 92 11.65 -14.96 3.35
N PRO A 93 12.60 -15.07 2.38
CA PRO A 93 13.68 -16.04 2.50
C PRO A 93 14.65 -15.78 3.67
N PHE A 94 14.62 -14.58 4.23
CA PHE A 94 15.54 -14.12 5.28
C PHE A 94 14.80 -13.74 6.55
N GLN A 95 13.61 -14.28 6.78
CA GLN A 95 12.76 -13.85 7.90
C GLN A 95 13.45 -14.01 9.27
N ASP A 96 14.33 -15.01 9.43
CA ASP A 96 15.08 -15.22 10.67
C ASP A 96 16.09 -14.11 10.93
N LYS A 97 16.62 -13.48 9.87
CA LYS A 97 17.59 -12.39 9.95
C LYS A 97 16.95 -11.02 10.00
N HIS A 98 15.70 -10.91 9.51
CA HIS A 98 14.96 -9.63 9.44
C HIS A 98 13.76 -9.61 10.39
N TRP A 99 13.89 -10.25 11.55
CA TRP A 99 12.84 -10.25 12.57
C TRP A 99 12.46 -8.83 13.03
N TYR A 100 13.37 -7.88 12.91
CA TYR A 100 13.20 -6.49 13.33
C TYR A 100 12.46 -5.64 12.28
N GLY A 101 12.34 -6.09 11.04
CA GLY A 101 11.63 -5.32 10.03
C GLY A 101 11.78 -5.87 8.63
N VAL A 102 10.99 -5.31 7.71
CA VAL A 102 11.00 -5.68 6.31
C VAL A 102 12.28 -5.18 5.62
N TYR A 103 12.83 -6.01 4.73
CA TYR A 103 14.01 -5.68 3.93
C TYR A 103 13.59 -4.81 2.74
N PHE A 104 13.23 -3.55 3.00
CA PHE A 104 12.71 -2.65 1.99
C PHE A 104 13.77 -2.17 1.00
N GLU A 105 15.03 -2.14 1.40
CA GLU A 105 16.14 -1.67 0.56
C GLU A 105 16.25 -2.48 -0.72
N SER A 106 15.91 -3.76 -0.68
CA SER A 106 15.93 -4.64 -1.85
C SER A 106 14.94 -4.24 -2.95
N ALA A 107 13.93 -3.45 -2.60
CA ALA A 107 12.87 -3.04 -3.52
C ALA A 107 12.98 -1.56 -3.93
N LEU A 108 13.95 -0.81 -3.41
CA LEU A 108 14.07 0.63 -3.67
C LEU A 108 14.25 0.96 -5.16
N SER A 109 14.88 0.07 -5.93
CA SER A 109 15.07 0.29 -7.36
C SER A 109 13.75 0.43 -8.12
N TYR A 110 12.68 -0.21 -7.64
CA TYR A 110 11.35 -0.04 -8.23
C TYR A 110 10.90 1.42 -8.16
N LEU A 111 11.13 2.07 -7.02
CA LEU A 111 10.71 3.46 -6.81
C LEU A 111 11.58 4.44 -7.59
N THR A 112 12.87 4.15 -7.74
CA THR A 112 13.79 5.06 -8.44
C THR A 112 13.57 5.08 -9.95
N ASN A 113 12.88 4.10 -10.50
CA ASN A 113 12.58 3.98 -11.93
C ASN A 113 11.19 4.50 -12.31
N LEU A 114 10.49 5.14 -11.41
CA LEU A 114 9.16 5.72 -11.67
C LEU A 114 9.21 6.98 -12.52
#